data_27e942669200a7b521aee20439e635a4
#
_entry.id   27e942669200a7b521aee20439e635a4
#
_cell.length_a   1.000
_cell.length_b   1.000
_cell.length_c   1.000
_cell.angle_alpha   90.00
_cell.angle_beta   90.00
_cell.angle_gamma   90.00
#
_symmetry.space_group_name_H-M   'P 1'
#
loop_
_entity.id
_entity.type
_entity.pdbx_description
1 polymer ?
#
loop_
_entity_poly.entity_id
_entity_poly.type
_entity_poly.pdbx_seq_one_letter_code
_entity_poly.pdbx_strand_id
1 'polypeptide(L)'
;AKALARLGHDVDFIDGISTDAYGVSARKELERDGVGLSLSLTSEKPTCTATVTLDSAGSASYEFLIDGTATFDFSPSWLPDPERLKPSVLHIGTLVTIVEPASTTLFDWAVKCAELAPVVFDPNVRSSVVGDRDKYRAAVEKWVGISSVIKLSDDDISWLYPDVSMDEVAKGWIANGASLVVVTRGANGIIGYTEHGFEEVNSAKVTVVDTVGAGDTVGAILVEGIINHSVSGLHGQVLNSVLDRAAIAAGITVSRAGAQPPRWHELVEALDA
;
A
#
# COMPACT_ATOMS: atom_id res chain seq x y z
N ALA A 1 2.08 -1.58 7.21
CA ALA A 1 2.19 -2.12 8.58
C ALA A 1 2.61 -1.03 9.58
N LYS A 2 3.82 -0.47 9.47
CA LYS A 2 4.39 0.51 10.42
C LYS A 2 3.47 1.71 10.72
N ALA A 3 2.83 2.28 9.70
CA ALA A 3 1.92 3.42 9.88
C ALA A 3 0.71 3.04 10.75
N LEU A 4 0.05 1.92 10.49
CA LEU A 4 -1.08 1.45 11.28
C LEU A 4 -0.69 1.15 12.73
N ALA A 5 0.43 0.48 12.95
CA ALA A 5 0.90 0.19 14.31
C ALA A 5 1.20 1.48 15.11
N ARG A 6 1.79 2.51 14.47
CA ARG A 6 2.01 3.83 15.08
C ARG A 6 0.72 4.59 15.40
N LEU A 7 -0.37 4.28 14.72
CA LEU A 7 -1.71 4.80 14.99
C LEU A 7 -2.44 4.01 16.08
N GLY A 8 -1.84 2.93 16.60
CA GLY A 8 -2.37 2.14 17.70
C GLY A 8 -3.21 0.93 17.28
N HIS A 9 -3.20 0.55 16.00
CA HIS A 9 -3.87 -0.64 15.52
C HIS A 9 -3.03 -1.90 15.73
N ASP A 10 -3.71 -3.03 15.94
CA ASP A 10 -3.08 -4.35 15.94
C ASP A 10 -2.79 -4.79 14.51
N VAL A 11 -1.53 -5.05 14.19
CA VAL A 11 -1.05 -5.27 12.83
C VAL A 11 -0.12 -6.45 12.78
N ASP A 12 -0.46 -7.44 11.99
CA ASP A 12 0.45 -8.54 11.62
C ASP A 12 1.06 -8.29 10.23
N PHE A 13 2.38 -8.45 10.14
CA PHE A 13 3.11 -8.37 8.88
C PHE A 13 3.39 -9.78 8.37
N ILE A 14 2.87 -10.08 7.17
CA ILE A 14 2.97 -11.40 6.53
C ILE A 14 3.91 -11.26 5.33
N ASP A 15 5.19 -11.54 5.53
CA ASP A 15 6.24 -11.49 4.50
C ASP A 15 7.43 -12.35 4.94
N GLY A 16 8.33 -12.65 4.01
CA GLY A 16 9.64 -13.25 4.32
C GLY A 16 10.63 -12.18 4.79
N ILE A 17 11.18 -12.35 5.99
CA ILE A 17 12.22 -11.47 6.53
C ILE A 17 13.53 -12.25 6.61
N SER A 18 14.57 -11.73 5.92
CA SER A 18 15.90 -12.34 5.90
C SER A 18 16.58 -12.37 7.26
N THR A 19 17.50 -13.31 7.43
CA THR A 19 18.45 -13.34 8.57
C THR A 19 19.70 -12.50 8.33
N ASP A 20 19.86 -11.89 7.15
CA ASP A 20 20.98 -10.99 6.85
C ASP A 20 20.90 -9.66 7.64
N ALA A 21 21.93 -8.82 7.51
CA ALA A 21 22.02 -7.57 8.26
C ALA A 21 20.85 -6.60 7.98
N TYR A 22 20.33 -6.57 6.73
CA TYR A 22 19.20 -5.74 6.35
C TYR A 22 17.89 -6.28 6.94
N GLY A 23 17.66 -7.60 6.85
CA GLY A 23 16.47 -8.25 7.43
C GLY A 23 16.44 -8.12 8.96
N VAL A 24 17.60 -8.27 9.63
CA VAL A 24 17.71 -8.03 11.09
C VAL A 24 17.37 -6.58 11.44
N SER A 25 17.82 -5.61 10.64
CA SER A 25 17.51 -4.20 10.84
C SER A 25 16.03 -3.91 10.63
N ALA A 26 15.44 -4.44 9.55
CA ALA A 26 14.01 -4.30 9.25
C ALA A 26 13.14 -4.88 10.36
N ARG A 27 13.47 -6.10 10.84
CA ARG A 27 12.77 -6.74 11.96
C ARG A 27 12.76 -5.86 13.20
N LYS A 28 13.92 -5.35 13.62
CA LYS A 28 14.04 -4.47 14.78
C LYS A 28 13.24 -3.18 14.63
N GLU A 29 13.19 -2.62 13.44
CA GLU A 29 12.41 -1.40 13.17
C GLU A 29 10.91 -1.67 13.26
N LEU A 30 10.43 -2.77 12.67
CA LEU A 30 9.02 -3.16 12.74
C LEU A 30 8.58 -3.46 14.18
N GLU A 31 9.37 -4.23 14.93
CA GLU A 31 9.11 -4.55 16.33
C GLU A 31 9.07 -3.30 17.21
N ARG A 32 10.03 -2.36 17.01
CA ARG A 32 10.07 -1.08 17.72
C ARG A 32 8.81 -0.24 17.51
N ASP A 33 8.21 -0.31 16.33
CA ASP A 33 7.00 0.41 15.99
C ASP A 33 5.71 -0.38 16.34
N GLY A 34 5.84 -1.57 16.94
CA GLY A 34 4.72 -2.35 17.45
C GLY A 34 4.06 -3.28 16.41
N VAL A 35 4.73 -3.56 15.30
CA VAL A 35 4.21 -4.49 14.28
C VAL A 35 4.42 -5.93 14.72
N GLY A 36 3.36 -6.75 14.70
CA GLY A 36 3.41 -8.19 14.94
C GLY A 36 4.13 -8.93 13.81
N LEU A 37 5.09 -9.78 14.17
CA LEU A 37 5.91 -10.56 13.23
C LEU A 37 5.75 -12.06 13.39
N SER A 38 4.77 -12.50 14.20
CA SER A 38 4.53 -13.93 14.45
C SER A 38 4.11 -14.71 13.22
N LEU A 39 3.54 -14.00 12.23
CA LEU A 39 3.10 -14.55 10.94
C LEU A 39 4.13 -14.35 9.81
N SER A 40 5.26 -13.70 10.09
CA SER A 40 6.33 -13.51 9.12
C SER A 40 7.24 -14.74 9.05
N LEU A 41 7.66 -15.11 7.84
CA LEU A 41 8.65 -16.16 7.63
C LEU A 41 10.05 -15.62 7.94
N THR A 42 10.81 -16.30 8.79
CA THR A 42 12.25 -16.08 8.90
C THR A 42 12.97 -16.87 7.81
N SER A 43 13.66 -16.18 6.90
CA SER A 43 14.27 -16.77 5.70
C SER A 43 15.80 -16.58 5.69
N GLU A 44 16.53 -17.60 5.23
CA GLU A 44 17.97 -17.48 4.96
C GLU A 44 18.27 -16.87 3.58
N LYS A 45 17.24 -16.65 2.74
CA LYS A 45 17.38 -15.94 1.47
C LYS A 45 17.72 -14.47 1.72
N PRO A 46 18.45 -13.80 0.80
CA PRO A 46 18.81 -12.39 0.98
C PRO A 46 17.58 -11.47 1.04
N THR A 47 17.76 -10.34 1.69
CA THR A 47 16.73 -9.27 1.68
C THR A 47 16.54 -8.73 0.26
N CYS A 48 15.29 -8.53 -0.15
CA CYS A 48 14.96 -7.75 -1.35
C CYS A 48 15.41 -6.30 -1.14
N THR A 49 16.25 -5.80 -2.04
CA THR A 49 16.80 -4.44 -1.93
C THR A 49 16.58 -3.62 -3.20
N ALA A 50 16.39 -2.32 -3.01
CA ALA A 50 16.47 -1.32 -4.07
C ALA A 50 17.69 -0.44 -3.79
N THR A 51 18.73 -0.56 -4.61
CA THR A 51 19.91 0.28 -4.51
C THR A 51 19.76 1.49 -5.39
N VAL A 52 19.94 2.68 -4.81
CA VAL A 52 19.92 3.95 -5.54
C VAL A 52 21.36 4.38 -5.80
N THR A 53 21.68 4.59 -7.07
CA THR A 53 22.97 5.17 -7.49
C THR A 53 22.69 6.53 -8.13
N LEU A 54 23.37 7.57 -7.65
CA LEU A 54 23.32 8.90 -8.25
C LEU A 54 24.48 9.06 -9.24
N ASP A 55 24.19 9.52 -10.44
CA ASP A 55 25.24 9.91 -11.38
C ASP A 55 25.85 11.28 -11.03
N SER A 56 26.83 11.70 -11.80
CA SER A 56 27.51 13.00 -11.61
C SER A 56 26.60 14.22 -11.86
N ALA A 57 25.44 14.03 -12.50
CA ALA A 57 24.42 15.05 -12.72
C ALA A 57 23.31 15.02 -11.66
N GLY A 58 23.37 14.07 -10.69
CA GLY A 58 22.37 13.91 -9.65
C GLY A 58 21.16 13.08 -10.07
N SER A 59 21.16 12.46 -11.25
CA SER A 59 20.10 11.56 -11.69
C SER A 59 20.18 10.23 -10.94
N ALA A 60 19.05 9.77 -10.39
CA ALA A 60 18.96 8.51 -9.68
C ALA A 60 18.71 7.35 -10.65
N SER A 61 19.51 6.28 -10.52
CA SER A 61 19.22 4.96 -11.09
C SER A 61 18.93 3.97 -9.97
N TYR A 62 18.00 3.05 -10.23
CA TYR A 62 17.57 2.05 -9.26
C TYR A 62 17.94 0.66 -9.76
N GLU A 63 18.61 -0.11 -8.91
CA GLU A 63 18.87 -1.53 -9.12
C GLU A 63 18.13 -2.32 -8.06
N PHE A 64 17.31 -3.29 -8.52
CA PHE A 64 16.51 -4.13 -7.63
C PHE A 64 17.07 -5.54 -7.57
N LEU A 65 17.37 -6.02 -6.37
CA LEU A 65 17.61 -7.43 -6.11
C LEU A 65 16.27 -8.08 -5.70
N ILE A 66 15.69 -8.88 -6.59
CA ILE A 66 14.35 -9.47 -6.42
C ILE A 66 14.42 -10.99 -6.38
N ASP A 67 15.05 -11.59 -7.40
CA ASP A 67 15.08 -13.03 -7.60
C ASP A 67 15.77 -13.75 -6.43
N GLY A 68 15.09 -14.77 -5.92
CA GLY A 68 15.62 -15.58 -4.83
C GLY A 68 15.70 -14.88 -3.48
N THR A 69 15.01 -13.75 -3.30
CA THR A 69 14.98 -13.01 -2.03
C THR A 69 13.88 -13.47 -1.09
N ALA A 70 13.98 -13.09 0.18
CA ALA A 70 13.06 -13.49 1.24
C ALA A 70 11.62 -13.03 0.99
N THR A 71 11.44 -11.79 0.52
CA THR A 71 10.12 -11.18 0.24
C THR A 71 9.28 -11.96 -0.79
N PHE A 72 9.90 -12.71 -1.69
CA PHE A 72 9.18 -13.50 -2.71
C PHE A 72 9.14 -15.00 -2.41
N ASP A 73 9.45 -15.41 -1.17
CA ASP A 73 9.48 -16.81 -0.74
C ASP A 73 8.13 -17.29 -0.21
N PHE A 74 7.03 -16.94 -0.88
CA PHE A 74 5.71 -17.38 -0.48
C PHE A 74 5.47 -18.84 -0.84
N SER A 75 4.94 -19.59 0.13
CA SER A 75 4.42 -20.93 -0.10
C SER A 75 3.14 -21.17 0.70
N PRO A 76 2.22 -22.03 0.23
CA PRO A 76 0.99 -22.34 0.96
C PRO A 76 1.23 -22.93 2.35
N SER A 77 2.42 -23.47 2.59
CA SER A 77 2.73 -24.19 3.85
C SER A 77 2.94 -23.27 5.04
N TRP A 78 3.31 -22.00 4.82
CA TRP A 78 3.52 -21.06 5.92
C TRP A 78 2.52 -19.89 5.96
N LEU A 79 1.78 -19.65 4.87
CA LEU A 79 0.70 -18.67 4.90
C LEU A 79 -0.35 -19.10 5.92
N PRO A 80 -0.80 -18.19 6.80
CA PRO A 80 -1.77 -18.53 7.84
C PRO A 80 -3.13 -18.91 7.23
N ASP A 81 -3.85 -19.81 7.90
CA ASP A 81 -5.23 -20.13 7.54
C ASP A 81 -6.13 -18.91 7.73
N PRO A 82 -6.77 -18.37 6.66
CA PRO A 82 -7.60 -17.18 6.74
C PRO A 82 -8.74 -17.29 7.78
N GLU A 83 -9.36 -18.46 7.92
CA GLU A 83 -10.44 -18.66 8.89
C GLU A 83 -9.98 -18.60 10.34
N ARG A 84 -8.72 -18.94 10.61
CA ARG A 84 -8.11 -18.81 11.94
C ARG A 84 -7.57 -17.40 12.17
N LEU A 85 -7.03 -16.79 11.11
CA LEU A 85 -6.50 -15.43 11.16
C LEU A 85 -7.61 -14.41 11.47
N LYS A 86 -8.78 -14.53 10.81
CA LYS A 86 -9.93 -13.63 10.92
C LYS A 86 -9.53 -12.16 10.82
N PRO A 87 -8.89 -11.75 9.74
CA PRO A 87 -8.43 -10.38 9.60
C PRO A 87 -9.63 -9.42 9.56
N SER A 88 -9.49 -8.22 10.11
CA SER A 88 -10.47 -7.15 9.93
C SER A 88 -10.34 -6.51 8.56
N VAL A 89 -9.11 -6.40 8.04
CA VAL A 89 -8.77 -5.88 6.71
C VAL A 89 -7.49 -6.56 6.25
N LEU A 90 -7.42 -6.94 4.99
CA LEU A 90 -6.17 -7.34 4.32
C LEU A 90 -5.66 -6.17 3.49
N HIS A 91 -4.45 -5.66 3.79
CA HIS A 91 -3.74 -4.71 2.93
C HIS A 91 -2.64 -5.44 2.17
N ILE A 92 -2.64 -5.31 0.85
CA ILE A 92 -1.70 -5.99 -0.03
C ILE A 92 -1.34 -5.10 -1.22
N GLY A 93 -0.14 -5.30 -1.79
CA GLY A 93 0.24 -4.54 -2.98
C GLY A 93 1.68 -4.72 -3.40
N THR A 94 2.08 -3.87 -4.33
CA THR A 94 3.41 -3.74 -4.90
C THR A 94 3.93 -5.04 -5.55
N LEU A 95 5.22 -5.26 -5.62
CA LEU A 95 5.88 -6.30 -6.42
C LEU A 95 5.47 -7.74 -6.08
N VAL A 96 5.08 -8.03 -4.83
CA VAL A 96 4.61 -9.38 -4.44
C VAL A 96 3.31 -9.79 -5.16
N THR A 97 2.60 -8.82 -5.72
CA THR A 97 1.37 -9.06 -6.49
C THR A 97 1.62 -9.29 -7.98
N ILE A 98 2.87 -9.13 -8.44
CA ILE A 98 3.25 -9.19 -9.86
C ILE A 98 4.33 -10.25 -10.12
N VAL A 99 5.29 -10.40 -9.19
CA VAL A 99 6.47 -11.27 -9.38
C VAL A 99 6.11 -12.72 -9.08
N GLU A 100 6.27 -13.57 -10.10
CA GLU A 100 6.02 -15.02 -9.99
C GLU A 100 7.23 -15.77 -9.37
N PRO A 101 6.99 -16.88 -8.70
CA PRO A 101 5.71 -17.56 -8.42
C PRO A 101 4.98 -17.01 -7.18
N ALA A 102 5.54 -16.05 -6.48
CA ALA A 102 5.00 -15.48 -5.25
C ALA A 102 3.59 -14.90 -5.46
N SER A 103 3.38 -14.17 -6.58
CA SER A 103 2.10 -13.51 -6.88
C SER A 103 0.95 -14.50 -7.01
N THR A 104 1.15 -15.64 -7.68
CA THR A 104 0.13 -16.69 -7.80
C THR A 104 -0.21 -17.29 -6.43
N THR A 105 0.81 -17.68 -5.64
CA THR A 105 0.59 -18.25 -4.29
C THR A 105 -0.17 -17.30 -3.38
N LEU A 106 0.24 -16.03 -3.40
CA LEU A 106 -0.35 -15.00 -2.56
C LEU A 106 -1.78 -14.64 -3.01
N PHE A 107 -2.04 -14.63 -4.32
CA PHE A 107 -3.38 -14.40 -4.87
C PHE A 107 -4.36 -15.49 -4.43
N ASP A 108 -4.00 -16.76 -4.56
CA ASP A 108 -4.86 -17.88 -4.16
C ASP A 108 -5.20 -17.87 -2.67
N TRP A 109 -4.29 -17.37 -1.84
CA TRP A 109 -4.52 -17.14 -0.42
C TRP A 109 -5.40 -15.90 -0.18
N ALA A 110 -5.14 -14.80 -0.88
CA ALA A 110 -5.88 -13.55 -0.74
C ALA A 110 -7.35 -13.67 -1.17
N VAL A 111 -7.66 -14.50 -2.18
CA VAL A 111 -9.05 -14.83 -2.57
C VAL A 111 -9.84 -15.38 -1.37
N LYS A 112 -9.24 -16.27 -0.60
CA LYS A 112 -9.89 -16.83 0.61
C LYS A 112 -10.04 -15.77 1.71
N CYS A 113 -9.08 -14.87 1.85
CA CYS A 113 -9.20 -13.74 2.77
C CYS A 113 -10.31 -12.77 2.36
N ALA A 114 -10.49 -12.52 1.06
CA ALA A 114 -11.52 -11.63 0.53
C ALA A 114 -12.95 -12.10 0.81
N GLU A 115 -13.16 -13.40 1.03
CA GLU A 115 -14.45 -13.95 1.48
C GLU A 115 -14.77 -13.58 2.95
N LEU A 116 -13.75 -13.20 3.74
CA LEU A 116 -13.87 -12.97 5.18
C LEU A 116 -13.70 -11.50 5.57
N ALA A 117 -12.92 -10.73 4.81
CA ALA A 117 -12.58 -9.35 5.13
C ALA A 117 -12.34 -8.50 3.88
N PRO A 118 -12.54 -7.18 3.96
CA PRO A 118 -12.19 -6.27 2.88
C PRO A 118 -10.70 -6.35 2.52
N VAL A 119 -10.41 -6.32 1.21
CA VAL A 119 -9.05 -6.21 0.67
C VAL A 119 -8.79 -4.78 0.21
N VAL A 120 -7.72 -4.19 0.71
CA VAL A 120 -7.15 -2.92 0.25
C VAL A 120 -5.94 -3.24 -0.61
N PHE A 121 -6.00 -2.90 -1.88
CA PHE A 121 -4.95 -3.17 -2.85
C PHE A 121 -4.24 -1.89 -3.29
N ASP A 122 -2.90 -1.89 -3.21
CA ASP A 122 -2.04 -0.82 -3.72
C ASP A 122 -1.09 -1.41 -4.78
N PRO A 123 -1.36 -1.28 -6.08
CA PRO A 123 -0.49 -1.79 -7.14
C PRO A 123 0.92 -1.19 -7.07
N ASN A 124 1.05 0.08 -6.67
CA ASN A 124 2.31 0.79 -6.46
C ASN A 124 3.34 0.43 -7.53
N VAL A 125 3.05 0.78 -8.78
CA VAL A 125 3.71 0.31 -10.00
C VAL A 125 5.22 0.52 -9.96
N ARG A 126 5.96 -0.50 -10.37
CA ARG A 126 7.42 -0.47 -10.52
C ARG A 126 7.81 -0.93 -11.92
N SER A 127 7.59 -0.05 -12.89
CA SER A 127 7.85 -0.31 -14.32
C SER A 127 9.31 -0.65 -14.63
N SER A 128 10.24 -0.21 -13.80
CA SER A 128 11.65 -0.57 -13.89
C SER A 128 11.94 -2.04 -13.54
N VAL A 129 11.05 -2.70 -12.80
CA VAL A 129 11.15 -4.12 -12.46
C VAL A 129 10.42 -4.99 -13.48
N VAL A 130 9.19 -4.63 -13.82
CA VAL A 130 8.37 -5.32 -14.81
C VAL A 130 7.94 -4.30 -15.86
N GLY A 131 8.73 -4.22 -16.94
CA GLY A 131 8.53 -3.22 -18.01
C GLY A 131 7.41 -3.56 -19.01
N ASP A 132 6.92 -4.81 -19.02
CA ASP A 132 5.81 -5.23 -19.86
C ASP A 132 4.49 -4.70 -19.27
N ARG A 133 3.99 -3.60 -19.84
CA ARG A 133 2.78 -2.92 -19.39
C ARG A 133 1.54 -3.81 -19.46
N ASP A 134 1.38 -4.58 -20.53
CA ASP A 134 0.18 -5.39 -20.70
C ASP A 134 0.14 -6.53 -19.70
N LYS A 135 1.29 -7.15 -19.44
CA LYS A 135 1.45 -8.15 -18.37
C LYS A 135 1.18 -7.54 -17.00
N TYR A 136 1.71 -6.34 -16.73
CA TYR A 136 1.50 -5.64 -15.47
C TYR A 136 0.02 -5.30 -15.27
N ARG A 137 -0.60 -4.70 -16.29
CA ARG A 137 -2.03 -4.36 -16.26
C ARG A 137 -2.91 -5.59 -16.03
N ALA A 138 -2.65 -6.70 -16.73
CA ALA A 138 -3.39 -7.94 -16.54
C ALA A 138 -3.30 -8.46 -15.09
N ALA A 139 -2.13 -8.37 -14.46
CA ALA A 139 -1.96 -8.71 -13.05
C ALA A 139 -2.71 -7.74 -12.13
N VAL A 140 -2.64 -6.43 -12.36
CA VAL A 140 -3.39 -5.42 -11.59
C VAL A 140 -4.89 -5.69 -11.69
N GLU A 141 -5.45 -5.92 -12.88
CA GLU A 141 -6.88 -6.21 -13.08
C GLU A 141 -7.33 -7.49 -12.34
N LYS A 142 -6.46 -8.50 -12.27
CA LYS A 142 -6.72 -9.71 -11.49
C LYS A 142 -6.91 -9.38 -9.99
N TRP A 143 -6.05 -8.54 -9.42
CA TRP A 143 -6.14 -8.10 -8.02
C TRP A 143 -7.32 -7.15 -7.77
N VAL A 144 -7.61 -6.24 -8.71
CA VAL A 144 -8.80 -5.39 -8.69
C VAL A 144 -10.06 -6.22 -8.50
N GLY A 145 -10.16 -7.37 -9.20
CA GLY A 145 -11.34 -8.25 -9.14
C GLY A 145 -11.67 -8.85 -7.78
N ILE A 146 -10.75 -8.81 -6.81
CA ILE A 146 -10.98 -9.30 -5.43
C ILE A 146 -10.90 -8.19 -4.38
N SER A 147 -10.65 -6.95 -4.80
CA SER A 147 -10.36 -5.84 -3.88
C SER A 147 -11.58 -4.96 -3.65
N SER A 148 -11.89 -4.70 -2.39
CA SER A 148 -12.96 -3.77 -2.00
C SER A 148 -12.52 -2.31 -2.17
N VAL A 149 -11.24 -2.03 -1.89
CA VAL A 149 -10.66 -0.70 -1.97
C VAL A 149 -9.36 -0.77 -2.77
N ILE A 150 -9.20 0.11 -3.74
CA ILE A 150 -8.00 0.23 -4.55
C ILE A 150 -7.40 1.61 -4.30
N LYS A 151 -6.11 1.66 -3.97
CA LYS A 151 -5.37 2.91 -3.82
C LYS A 151 -4.17 2.89 -4.74
N LEU A 152 -3.96 3.94 -5.53
CA LEU A 152 -2.80 4.07 -6.40
C LEU A 152 -2.49 5.55 -6.64
N SER A 153 -1.42 5.84 -7.38
CA SER A 153 -1.09 7.19 -7.81
C SER A 153 -1.61 7.50 -9.22
N ASP A 154 -1.70 8.79 -9.55
CA ASP A 154 -1.97 9.25 -10.91
C ASP A 154 -0.86 8.82 -11.89
N ASP A 155 0.39 8.75 -11.44
CA ASP A 155 1.51 8.21 -12.22
C ASP A 155 1.31 6.71 -12.53
N ASP A 156 0.84 5.91 -11.57
CA ASP A 156 0.51 4.50 -11.77
C ASP A 156 -0.57 4.32 -12.84
N ILE A 157 -1.65 5.12 -12.78
CA ILE A 157 -2.73 5.09 -13.78
C ILE A 157 -2.19 5.49 -15.14
N SER A 158 -1.43 6.58 -15.23
CA SER A 158 -0.89 7.08 -16.49
C SER A 158 0.04 6.06 -17.15
N TRP A 159 0.78 5.29 -16.34
CA TRP A 159 1.63 4.23 -16.88
C TRP A 159 0.83 3.00 -17.32
N LEU A 160 -0.17 2.57 -16.52
CA LEU A 160 -1.00 1.38 -16.83
C LEU A 160 -1.95 1.64 -18.00
N TYR A 161 -2.52 2.85 -18.08
CA TYR A 161 -3.60 3.23 -19.01
C TYR A 161 -3.32 4.58 -19.68
N PRO A 162 -2.29 4.69 -20.54
CA PRO A 162 -1.82 5.99 -21.08
C PRO A 162 -2.87 6.73 -21.90
N ASP A 163 -3.85 6.03 -22.46
CA ASP A 163 -4.87 6.59 -23.36
C ASP A 163 -6.25 6.70 -22.69
N VAL A 164 -6.33 6.45 -21.36
CA VAL A 164 -7.59 6.46 -20.59
C VAL A 164 -7.46 7.46 -19.45
N SER A 165 -8.47 8.28 -19.25
CA SER A 165 -8.45 9.22 -18.13
C SER A 165 -8.53 8.50 -16.79
N MET A 166 -7.93 9.10 -15.75
CA MET A 166 -8.00 8.63 -14.37
C MET A 166 -9.44 8.37 -13.92
N ASP A 167 -10.35 9.27 -14.29
CA ASP A 167 -11.77 9.21 -13.97
C ASP A 167 -12.45 7.99 -14.62
N GLU A 168 -12.14 7.68 -15.87
CA GLU A 168 -12.67 6.51 -16.58
C GLU A 168 -12.13 5.19 -15.98
N VAL A 169 -10.84 5.13 -15.63
CA VAL A 169 -10.26 3.94 -14.97
C VAL A 169 -10.94 3.72 -13.63
N ALA A 170 -11.03 4.74 -12.78
CA ALA A 170 -11.63 4.62 -11.47
C ALA A 170 -13.11 4.21 -11.54
N LYS A 171 -13.90 4.83 -12.41
CA LYS A 171 -15.31 4.47 -12.63
C LYS A 171 -15.47 3.07 -13.19
N GLY A 172 -14.55 2.65 -14.07
CA GLY A 172 -14.53 1.28 -14.60
C GLY A 172 -14.35 0.24 -13.49
N TRP A 173 -13.43 0.47 -12.56
CA TRP A 173 -13.21 -0.43 -11.44
C TRP A 173 -14.36 -0.43 -10.44
N ILE A 174 -14.99 0.73 -10.17
CA ILE A 174 -16.22 0.80 -9.36
C ILE A 174 -17.34 -0.02 -10.02
N ALA A 175 -17.55 0.16 -11.32
CA ALA A 175 -18.57 -0.60 -12.06
C ALA A 175 -18.29 -2.12 -12.05
N ASN A 176 -17.03 -2.53 -11.91
CA ASN A 176 -16.59 -3.92 -11.82
C ASN A 176 -16.53 -4.48 -10.38
N GLY A 177 -17.03 -3.72 -9.37
CA GLY A 177 -17.24 -4.24 -8.02
C GLY A 177 -16.35 -3.65 -6.93
N ALA A 178 -15.36 -2.81 -7.24
CA ALA A 178 -14.66 -2.06 -6.21
C ALA A 178 -15.63 -1.06 -5.54
N SER A 179 -15.56 -0.95 -4.22
CA SER A 179 -16.41 0.00 -3.49
C SER A 179 -15.79 1.40 -3.41
N LEU A 180 -14.46 1.47 -3.44
CA LEU A 180 -13.72 2.74 -3.36
C LEU A 180 -12.43 2.63 -4.18
N VAL A 181 -12.18 3.64 -5.01
CA VAL A 181 -10.90 3.84 -5.70
C VAL A 181 -10.32 5.18 -5.26
N VAL A 182 -9.13 5.15 -4.66
CA VAL A 182 -8.43 6.35 -4.16
C VAL A 182 -7.19 6.60 -5.01
N VAL A 183 -7.10 7.80 -5.56
CA VAL A 183 -5.94 8.22 -6.36
C VAL A 183 -5.20 9.36 -5.65
N THR A 184 -3.94 9.11 -5.34
CA THR A 184 -3.02 10.13 -4.82
C THR A 184 -2.39 10.88 -5.99
N ARG A 185 -2.32 12.22 -5.90
CA ARG A 185 -1.87 13.10 -7.00
C ARG A 185 -0.76 14.06 -6.54
N GLY A 186 0.11 13.58 -5.67
CA GLY A 186 1.20 14.36 -5.10
C GLY A 186 0.74 15.69 -4.52
N ALA A 187 1.26 16.80 -5.03
CA ALA A 187 0.89 18.15 -4.61
C ALA A 187 -0.58 18.53 -4.90
N ASN A 188 -1.23 17.79 -5.81
CA ASN A 188 -2.64 18.02 -6.19
C ASN A 188 -3.63 17.29 -5.26
N GLY A 189 -3.16 16.67 -4.18
CA GLY A 189 -4.02 16.08 -3.16
C GLY A 189 -4.48 14.66 -3.47
N ILE A 190 -5.66 14.30 -2.99
CA ILE A 190 -6.22 12.94 -3.05
C ILE A 190 -7.66 13.02 -3.54
N ILE A 191 -8.04 12.11 -4.41
CA ILE A 191 -9.43 11.94 -4.85
C ILE A 191 -9.89 10.50 -4.57
N GLY A 192 -11.10 10.32 -4.07
CA GLY A 192 -11.73 9.03 -3.82
C GLY A 192 -13.04 8.90 -4.58
N TYR A 193 -13.17 7.84 -5.39
CA TYR A 193 -14.34 7.53 -6.20
C TYR A 193 -15.15 6.40 -5.57
N THR A 194 -16.45 6.55 -5.53
CA THR A 194 -17.43 5.54 -5.10
C THR A 194 -18.60 5.48 -6.08
N GLU A 195 -19.51 4.55 -5.91
CA GLU A 195 -20.77 4.53 -6.67
C GLU A 195 -21.65 5.78 -6.41
N HIS A 196 -21.45 6.47 -5.28
CA HIS A 196 -22.20 7.68 -4.91
C HIS A 196 -21.60 8.98 -5.46
N GLY A 197 -20.45 8.91 -6.14
CA GLY A 197 -19.72 10.06 -6.65
C GLY A 197 -18.26 10.05 -6.21
N PHE A 198 -17.66 11.23 -6.08
CA PHE A 198 -16.28 11.37 -5.64
C PHE A 198 -16.14 12.45 -4.57
N GLU A 199 -15.10 12.32 -3.75
CA GLU A 199 -14.64 13.33 -2.82
C GLU A 199 -13.18 13.67 -3.14
N GLU A 200 -12.82 14.93 -3.02
CA GLU A 200 -11.49 15.44 -3.34
C GLU A 200 -10.98 16.35 -2.22
N VAL A 201 -9.73 16.15 -1.82
CA VAL A 201 -9.06 16.96 -0.80
C VAL A 201 -7.71 17.45 -1.30
N ASN A 202 -7.31 18.62 -0.82
CA ASN A 202 -6.00 19.18 -1.14
C ASN A 202 -4.87 18.46 -0.39
N SER A 203 -3.65 18.54 -0.91
CA SER A 203 -2.47 18.12 -0.17
C SER A 203 -2.21 19.05 1.04
N ALA A 204 -1.64 18.50 2.10
CA ALA A 204 -1.16 19.31 3.22
C ALA A 204 -0.01 20.23 2.76
N LYS A 205 -0.02 21.48 3.23
CA LYS A 205 1.02 22.47 2.92
C LYS A 205 2.21 22.28 3.84
N VAL A 206 3.20 21.54 3.40
CA VAL A 206 4.42 21.22 4.15
C VAL A 206 5.68 21.42 3.30
N THR A 207 6.82 21.56 3.95
CA THR A 207 8.12 21.46 3.28
C THR A 207 8.43 20.00 3.05
N VAL A 208 8.52 19.60 1.76
CA VAL A 208 8.85 18.22 1.39
C VAL A 208 10.34 17.97 1.58
N VAL A 209 10.66 16.93 2.34
CA VAL A 209 12.03 16.42 2.57
C VAL A 209 12.26 15.13 1.80
N ASP A 210 11.29 14.20 1.88
CA ASP A 210 11.35 12.90 1.21
C ASP A 210 9.93 12.41 0.93
N THR A 211 9.67 11.84 -0.24
CA THR A 211 8.34 11.36 -0.62
C THR A 211 8.10 9.88 -0.29
N VAL A 212 9.13 9.18 0.17
CA VAL A 212 9.05 7.74 0.51
C VAL A 212 8.06 7.49 1.65
N GLY A 213 7.14 6.55 1.43
CA GLY A 213 6.13 6.13 2.41
C GLY A 213 4.87 7.01 2.48
N ALA A 214 4.77 8.09 1.68
CA ALA A 214 3.55 8.90 1.62
C ALA A 214 2.32 8.07 1.20
N GLY A 215 2.45 7.33 0.10
CA GLY A 215 1.41 6.42 -0.39
C GLY A 215 1.03 5.34 0.62
N ASP A 216 2.03 4.75 1.30
CA ASP A 216 1.81 3.75 2.35
C ASP A 216 1.05 4.34 3.55
N THR A 217 1.33 5.61 3.87
CA THR A 217 0.61 6.34 4.93
C THR A 217 -0.84 6.57 4.54
N VAL A 218 -1.13 6.98 3.31
CA VAL A 218 -2.51 7.08 2.80
C VAL A 218 -3.21 5.73 2.89
N GLY A 219 -2.57 4.64 2.43
CA GLY A 219 -3.12 3.28 2.53
C GLY A 219 -3.46 2.89 3.97
N ALA A 220 -2.61 3.26 4.95
CA ALA A 220 -2.87 2.99 6.36
C ALA A 220 -4.11 3.75 6.89
N ILE A 221 -4.28 5.02 6.53
CA ILE A 221 -5.47 5.79 6.93
C ILE A 221 -6.74 5.24 6.28
N LEU A 222 -6.66 4.73 5.05
CA LEU A 222 -7.80 4.06 4.42
C LEU A 222 -8.19 2.77 5.17
N VAL A 223 -7.22 1.97 5.60
CA VAL A 223 -7.47 0.80 6.46
C VAL A 223 -8.10 1.22 7.79
N GLU A 224 -7.58 2.27 8.46
CA GLU A 224 -8.19 2.84 9.68
C GLU A 224 -9.64 3.29 9.41
N GLY A 225 -9.90 3.95 8.28
CA GLY A 225 -11.24 4.37 7.84
C GLY A 225 -12.20 3.17 7.69
N ILE A 226 -11.73 2.07 7.10
CA ILE A 226 -12.53 0.83 6.96
C ILE A 226 -12.85 0.23 8.34
N ILE A 227 -11.89 0.20 9.25
CA ILE A 227 -12.09 -0.32 10.61
C ILE A 227 -13.14 0.50 11.37
N ASN A 228 -13.12 1.82 11.21
CA ASN A 228 -13.99 2.73 11.94
C ASN A 228 -15.39 2.88 11.34
N HIS A 229 -15.52 2.77 10.01
CA HIS A 229 -16.75 3.12 9.29
C HIS A 229 -17.30 2.03 8.37
N SER A 230 -16.62 0.88 8.27
CA SER A 230 -16.80 -0.14 7.23
C SER A 230 -16.55 0.41 5.80
N VAL A 231 -16.40 -0.49 4.82
CA VAL A 231 -16.24 -0.08 3.41
C VAL A 231 -17.46 0.68 2.90
N SER A 232 -18.66 0.20 3.24
CA SER A 232 -19.92 0.82 2.81
C SER A 232 -20.19 2.20 3.42
N GLY A 233 -19.54 2.53 4.53
CA GLY A 233 -19.65 3.86 5.16
C GLY A 233 -18.70 4.90 4.57
N LEU A 234 -17.72 4.49 3.73
CA LEU A 234 -16.72 5.40 3.13
C LEU A 234 -17.29 6.12 1.89
N HIS A 235 -18.20 7.04 2.08
CA HIS A 235 -18.73 7.92 1.04
C HIS A 235 -19.09 9.30 1.60
N GLY A 236 -19.29 10.29 0.73
CA GLY A 236 -19.69 11.65 1.12
C GLY A 236 -18.77 12.23 2.19
N GLN A 237 -19.33 12.89 3.19
CA GLN A 237 -18.57 13.59 4.22
C GLN A 237 -17.64 12.68 5.03
N VAL A 238 -18.00 11.40 5.24
CA VAL A 238 -17.15 10.44 5.93
C VAL A 238 -15.89 10.18 5.12
N LEU A 239 -16.04 9.90 3.82
CA LEU A 239 -14.91 9.73 2.92
C LEU A 239 -14.05 10.98 2.87
N ASN A 240 -14.66 12.16 2.72
CA ASN A 240 -13.93 13.43 2.71
C ASN A 240 -13.06 13.59 3.96
N SER A 241 -13.60 13.33 5.15
CA SER A 241 -12.85 13.41 6.41
C SER A 241 -11.70 12.39 6.48
N VAL A 242 -11.89 11.17 5.96
CA VAL A 242 -10.83 10.16 5.89
C VAL A 242 -9.73 10.57 4.92
N LEU A 243 -10.08 11.15 3.77
CA LEU A 243 -9.10 11.65 2.80
C LEU A 243 -8.32 12.86 3.33
N ASP A 244 -8.98 13.80 4.05
CA ASP A 244 -8.30 14.93 4.70
C ASP A 244 -7.29 14.43 5.75
N ARG A 245 -7.71 13.48 6.60
CA ARG A 245 -6.82 12.84 7.57
C ARG A 245 -5.64 12.15 6.86
N ALA A 246 -5.88 11.50 5.73
CA ALA A 246 -4.83 10.85 4.93
C ALA A 246 -3.85 11.88 4.34
N ALA A 247 -4.34 13.01 3.83
CA ALA A 247 -3.51 14.08 3.30
C ALA A 247 -2.62 14.71 4.38
N ILE A 248 -3.16 14.94 5.58
CA ILE A 248 -2.39 15.46 6.72
C ILE A 248 -1.33 14.44 7.17
N ALA A 249 -1.68 13.18 7.32
CA ALA A 249 -0.75 12.12 7.71
C ALA A 249 0.38 11.93 6.68
N ALA A 250 0.05 11.95 5.39
CA ALA A 250 1.02 11.92 4.31
C ALA A 250 1.93 13.17 4.33
N GLY A 251 1.37 14.35 4.60
CA GLY A 251 2.12 15.59 4.79
C GLY A 251 3.18 15.49 5.90
N ILE A 252 2.81 14.91 7.04
CA ILE A 252 3.77 14.65 8.12
C ILE A 252 4.86 13.68 7.66
N THR A 253 4.50 12.64 6.93
CA THR A 253 5.45 11.65 6.40
C THR A 253 6.48 12.31 5.48
N VAL A 254 6.03 13.10 4.50
CA VAL A 254 6.93 13.71 3.50
C VAL A 254 7.78 14.85 4.06
N SER A 255 7.45 15.38 5.24
CA SER A 255 8.27 16.39 5.94
C SER A 255 9.49 15.81 6.67
N ARG A 256 9.71 14.49 6.57
CA ARG A 256 10.77 13.74 7.27
C ARG A 256 11.59 12.93 6.29
N ALA A 257 12.84 12.66 6.62
CA ALA A 257 13.70 11.76 5.85
C ALA A 257 13.27 10.30 6.06
N GLY A 258 13.13 9.54 4.96
CA GLY A 258 12.72 8.15 4.94
C GLY A 258 11.23 7.95 5.28
N ALA A 259 10.75 6.71 5.19
CA ALA A 259 9.36 6.33 5.47
C ALA A 259 9.03 6.43 6.97
N GLN A 260 8.79 7.63 7.46
CA GLN A 260 8.50 7.94 8.87
C GLN A 260 7.06 8.46 9.05
N PRO A 261 6.04 7.58 9.00
CA PRO A 261 4.65 7.98 9.21
C PRO A 261 4.44 8.54 10.63
N PRO A 262 3.42 9.40 10.83
CA PRO A 262 3.12 9.96 12.13
C PRO A 262 2.76 8.89 13.17
N ARG A 263 2.98 9.22 14.44
CA ARG A 263 2.35 8.55 15.57
C ARG A 263 0.96 9.14 15.81
N TRP A 264 0.11 8.42 16.51
CA TRP A 264 -1.26 8.83 16.78
C TRP A 264 -1.34 10.26 17.35
N HIS A 265 -0.55 10.60 18.38
CA HIS A 265 -0.59 11.94 18.99
C HIS A 265 -0.16 13.04 18.02
N GLU A 266 0.86 12.81 17.18
CA GLU A 266 1.32 13.78 16.19
C GLU A 266 0.23 14.08 15.14
N LEU A 267 -0.51 13.05 14.74
CA LEU A 267 -1.60 13.22 13.80
C LEU A 267 -2.79 13.94 14.42
N VAL A 268 -3.13 13.66 15.67
CA VAL A 268 -4.19 14.38 16.39
C VAL A 268 -3.83 15.86 16.53
N GLU A 269 -2.62 16.18 16.99
CA GLU A 269 -2.15 17.57 17.10
C GLU A 269 -2.22 18.33 15.77
N ALA A 270 -1.90 17.66 14.65
CA ALA A 270 -1.96 18.26 13.32
C ALA A 270 -3.39 18.44 12.77
N LEU A 271 -4.34 17.63 13.23
CA LEU A 271 -5.76 17.77 12.87
C LEU A 271 -6.46 18.90 13.66
N ASP A 272 -5.95 19.22 14.85
CA ASP A 272 -6.49 20.27 15.71
C ASP A 272 -5.90 21.66 15.42
N ALA A 273 -4.87 21.75 14.54
CA ALA A 273 -4.13 22.99 14.20
C ALA A 273 -4.76 23.71 12.99
#